data_cd43feb989553fe6a82a3d9823404c98
#
_entry.id   cd43feb989553fe6a82a3d9823404c98
#
_cell.length_a   1.000
_cell.length_b   1.000
_cell.length_c   1.000
_cell.angle_alpha   90.00
_cell.angle_beta   90.00
_cell.angle_gamma   90.00
#
_symmetry.space_group_name_H-M   'P 1'
#
loop_
_entity.id
_entity.type
_entity.pdbx_description
1 polymer ?
#
loop_
_entity_poly.entity_id
_entity_poly.type
_entity_poly.pdbx_seq_one_letter_code
_entity_poly.pdbx_strand_id
1 'polypeptide(L)'
;IPFCKDQGMGLFPWSPLARGRIARAGNTGTQTTRSDDDATIQDHLYGAPNDPVLDDVAAVAVGHGVSPARIGLAWLMAKGVSPIIGATKTGHIEDARAATDVVLSEDDIDHLEQSYTPRPFAELPWDMDKNEDPRLKTPEHFE
;
A
#
# COMPACT_ATOMS: atom_id res chain seq x y z
N ILE A 1 -0.10 -13.33 6.90
CA ILE A 1 -1.53 -13.57 6.58
C ILE A 1 -1.94 -14.98 7.00
N PRO A 2 -1.26 -16.10 6.63
CA PRO A 2 -1.72 -17.45 6.97
C PRO A 2 -1.93 -17.65 8.47
N PHE A 3 -0.97 -17.27 9.31
CA PHE A 3 -1.09 -17.38 10.78
C PHE A 3 -2.32 -16.64 11.33
N CYS A 4 -2.58 -15.41 10.86
CA CYS A 4 -3.74 -14.65 11.32
C CYS A 4 -5.06 -15.30 10.91
N LYS A 5 -5.12 -15.87 9.70
CA LYS A 5 -6.29 -16.63 9.24
C LYS A 5 -6.52 -17.87 10.07
N ASP A 6 -5.45 -18.62 10.38
CA ASP A 6 -5.50 -19.83 11.24
C ASP A 6 -6.03 -19.50 12.64
N GLN A 7 -5.61 -18.37 13.20
CA GLN A 7 -6.03 -17.91 14.53
C GLN A 7 -7.32 -17.07 14.55
N GLY A 8 -8.00 -16.91 13.42
CA GLY A 8 -9.23 -16.09 13.31
C GLY A 8 -9.02 -14.61 13.58
N MET A 9 -7.81 -14.09 13.39
CA MET A 9 -7.49 -12.68 13.62
C MET A 9 -7.80 -11.82 12.40
N GLY A 10 -8.43 -10.66 12.61
CA GLY A 10 -8.62 -9.63 11.57
C GLY A 10 -7.29 -8.99 11.17
N LEU A 11 -7.15 -8.66 9.90
CA LEU A 11 -5.98 -8.00 9.34
C LEU A 11 -6.35 -6.61 8.81
N PHE A 12 -5.61 -5.59 9.26
CA PHE A 12 -5.81 -4.19 8.92
C PHE A 12 -4.53 -3.60 8.35
N PRO A 13 -4.22 -3.81 7.07
CA PRO A 13 -2.99 -3.31 6.46
C PRO A 13 -2.98 -1.77 6.43
N TRP A 14 -1.89 -1.21 6.92
CA TRP A 14 -1.57 0.21 6.83
C TRP A 14 -0.94 0.55 5.48
N SER A 15 -1.13 1.79 5.01
CA SER A 15 -0.63 2.28 3.70
C SER A 15 -1.04 1.38 2.52
N PRO A 16 -2.31 1.05 2.34
CA PRO A 16 -2.77 0.05 1.37
C PRO A 16 -2.42 0.41 -0.08
N LEU A 17 -2.19 1.68 -0.38
CA LEU A 17 -1.82 2.17 -1.71
C LEU A 17 -0.34 2.56 -1.81
N ALA A 18 0.52 2.03 -0.93
CA ALA A 18 1.95 2.30 -0.93
C ALA A 18 2.26 3.81 -1.03
N ARG A 19 1.65 4.61 -0.15
CA ARG A 19 1.77 6.09 -0.14
C ARG A 19 1.40 6.75 -1.48
N GLY A 20 0.48 6.15 -2.21
CA GLY A 20 -0.03 6.64 -3.49
C GLY A 20 0.72 6.11 -4.71
N ARG A 21 1.69 5.21 -4.57
CA ARG A 21 2.36 4.55 -5.70
C ARG A 21 1.37 3.76 -6.54
N ILE A 22 0.58 2.90 -5.91
CA ILE A 22 -0.47 2.12 -6.58
C ILE A 22 -1.47 3.04 -7.28
N ALA A 23 -1.90 4.13 -6.63
CA ALA A 23 -2.86 5.06 -7.21
C ALA A 23 -2.36 5.77 -8.48
N ARG A 24 -1.03 5.82 -8.68
CA ARG A 24 -0.39 6.41 -9.86
C ARG A 24 0.11 5.38 -10.87
N ALA A 25 -0.22 4.10 -10.71
CA ALA A 25 0.13 3.06 -11.66
C ALA A 25 -0.31 3.46 -13.09
N GLY A 26 0.55 3.24 -14.08
CA GLY A 26 0.35 3.68 -15.46
C GLY A 26 0.53 5.18 -15.73
N ASN A 27 0.82 6.00 -14.69
CA ASN A 27 1.00 7.45 -14.84
C ASN A 27 2.32 7.90 -14.20
N THR A 28 3.43 7.50 -14.79
CA THR A 28 4.80 7.64 -14.26
C THR A 28 5.33 9.09 -14.23
N GLY A 29 4.58 10.07 -14.73
CA GLY A 29 5.01 11.47 -14.85
C GLY A 29 4.49 12.42 -13.77
N THR A 30 3.62 11.99 -12.86
CA THR A 30 3.00 12.90 -11.88
C THR A 30 3.75 12.87 -10.56
N GLN A 31 4.72 13.76 -10.41
CA GLN A 31 5.30 14.08 -9.10
C GLN A 31 4.26 14.83 -8.26
N THR A 32 4.15 14.47 -6.99
CA THR A 32 3.33 15.19 -6.01
C THR A 32 4.25 15.75 -4.92
N THR A 33 3.89 16.86 -4.30
CA THR A 33 4.63 17.46 -3.18
C THR A 33 5.02 16.44 -2.11
N ARG A 34 4.17 15.44 -1.88
CA ARG A 34 4.43 14.35 -0.94
C ARG A 34 5.46 13.33 -1.45
N SER A 35 5.64 13.19 -2.78
CA SER A 35 6.66 12.31 -3.35
C SER A 35 8.07 12.86 -3.20
N ASP A 36 8.21 14.19 -3.17
CA ASP A 36 9.51 14.85 -3.03
C ASP A 36 10.00 14.82 -1.58
N ASP A 37 9.10 15.06 -0.62
CA ASP A 37 9.41 15.00 0.82
C ASP A 37 9.68 13.57 1.32
N ASP A 38 9.10 12.56 0.70
CA ASP A 38 9.14 11.15 1.13
C ASP A 38 9.99 10.25 0.20
N ALA A 39 10.71 10.79 -0.79
CA ALA A 39 11.40 10.00 -1.83
C ALA A 39 12.31 8.92 -1.24
N THR A 40 13.13 9.29 -0.24
CA THR A 40 14.04 8.33 0.43
C THR A 40 13.29 7.19 1.11
N ILE A 41 12.18 7.50 1.78
CA ILE A 41 11.34 6.49 2.45
C ILE A 41 10.61 5.62 1.42
N GLN A 42 10.16 6.22 0.32
CA GLN A 42 9.48 5.49 -0.75
C GLN A 42 10.41 4.49 -1.44
N ASP A 43 11.62 4.89 -1.79
CA ASP A 43 12.60 4.01 -2.41
C ASP A 43 13.04 2.89 -1.46
N HIS A 44 13.20 3.21 -0.18
CA HIS A 44 13.58 2.25 0.84
C HIS A 44 12.48 1.20 1.09
N LEU A 45 11.23 1.63 1.27
CA LEU A 45 10.12 0.73 1.58
C LEU A 45 9.57 0.00 0.35
N TYR A 46 9.53 0.65 -0.81
CA TYR A 46 8.80 0.15 -1.97
C TYR A 46 9.69 -0.15 -3.18
N GLY A 47 11.01 0.13 -3.11
CA GLY A 47 11.98 -0.14 -4.17
C GLY A 47 11.85 0.78 -5.39
N ALA A 48 12.46 0.36 -6.51
CA ALA A 48 12.59 1.17 -7.71
C ALA A 48 11.26 1.74 -8.25
N PRO A 49 11.28 2.92 -8.86
CA PRO A 49 10.08 3.54 -9.46
C PRO A 49 9.40 2.68 -10.53
N ASN A 50 10.19 1.90 -11.28
CA ASN A 50 9.73 1.05 -12.37
C ASN A 50 9.45 -0.39 -11.87
N ASP A 51 8.56 -0.54 -10.91
CA ASP A 51 8.13 -1.83 -10.40
C ASP A 51 7.10 -2.44 -11.38
N PRO A 52 7.36 -3.62 -12.00
CA PRO A 52 6.43 -4.23 -12.95
C PRO A 52 5.05 -4.51 -12.35
N VAL A 53 4.93 -4.65 -11.05
CA VAL A 53 3.62 -4.75 -10.36
C VAL A 53 2.74 -3.52 -10.64
N LEU A 54 3.32 -2.34 -10.85
CA LEU A 54 2.53 -1.14 -11.18
C LEU A 54 1.96 -1.22 -12.60
N ASP A 55 2.68 -1.83 -13.53
CA ASP A 55 2.20 -2.04 -14.90
C ASP A 55 1.05 -3.05 -14.90
N ASP A 56 1.14 -4.13 -14.11
CA ASP A 56 0.06 -5.11 -13.94
C ASP A 56 -1.19 -4.45 -13.34
N VAL A 57 -1.04 -3.63 -12.29
CA VAL A 57 -2.16 -2.88 -11.71
C VAL A 57 -2.80 -1.94 -12.72
N ALA A 58 -1.99 -1.24 -13.53
CA ALA A 58 -2.52 -0.34 -14.56
C ALA A 58 -3.30 -1.10 -15.64
N ALA A 59 -2.79 -2.25 -16.08
CA ALA A 59 -3.45 -3.09 -17.09
C ALA A 59 -4.83 -3.59 -16.61
N VAL A 60 -4.89 -4.13 -15.39
CA VAL A 60 -6.16 -4.59 -14.79
C VAL A 60 -7.12 -3.42 -14.59
N ALA A 61 -6.62 -2.24 -14.16
CA ALA A 61 -7.45 -1.05 -14.00
C ALA A 61 -8.09 -0.60 -15.30
N VAL A 62 -7.35 -0.64 -16.41
CA VAL A 62 -7.87 -0.37 -17.75
C VAL A 62 -8.94 -1.38 -18.16
N GLY A 63 -8.70 -2.68 -17.92
CA GLY A 63 -9.66 -3.75 -18.22
C GLY A 63 -11.01 -3.57 -17.51
N HIS A 64 -10.96 -3.11 -16.25
CA HIS A 64 -12.16 -2.84 -15.44
C HIS A 64 -12.74 -1.43 -15.63
N GLY A 65 -12.07 -0.53 -16.34
CA GLY A 65 -12.50 0.87 -16.51
C GLY A 65 -12.54 1.66 -15.20
N VAL A 66 -11.65 1.35 -14.25
CA VAL A 66 -11.61 1.98 -12.93
C VAL A 66 -10.19 2.54 -12.62
N SER A 67 -10.07 3.31 -11.54
CA SER A 67 -8.77 3.82 -11.11
C SER A 67 -7.88 2.68 -10.57
N PRO A 68 -6.54 2.78 -10.74
CA PRO A 68 -5.58 1.85 -10.11
C PRO A 68 -5.73 1.75 -8.59
N ALA A 69 -6.12 2.84 -7.93
CA ALA A 69 -6.42 2.85 -6.50
C ALA A 69 -7.53 1.87 -6.13
N ARG A 70 -8.61 1.82 -6.94
CA ARG A 70 -9.72 0.88 -6.72
C ARG A 70 -9.28 -0.57 -6.88
N ILE A 71 -8.43 -0.87 -7.87
CA ILE A 71 -7.87 -2.21 -8.06
C ILE A 71 -7.02 -2.63 -6.87
N GLY A 72 -6.10 -1.78 -6.40
CA GLY A 72 -5.27 -2.10 -5.24
C GLY A 72 -6.08 -2.35 -3.96
N LEU A 73 -7.15 -1.57 -3.73
CA LEU A 73 -8.04 -1.78 -2.59
C LEU A 73 -8.90 -3.05 -2.75
N ALA A 74 -9.43 -3.30 -3.95
CA ALA A 74 -10.20 -4.50 -4.26
C ALA A 74 -9.36 -5.76 -4.10
N TRP A 75 -8.10 -5.76 -4.52
CA TRP A 75 -7.17 -6.87 -4.32
C TRP A 75 -6.96 -7.18 -2.83
N LEU A 76 -6.74 -6.16 -1.99
CA LEU A 76 -6.62 -6.35 -0.54
C LEU A 76 -7.89 -7.00 0.05
N MET A 77 -9.07 -6.51 -0.34
CA MET A 77 -10.34 -7.07 0.13
C MET A 77 -10.53 -8.51 -0.36
N ALA A 78 -10.15 -8.84 -1.60
CA ALA A 78 -10.16 -10.20 -2.11
C ALA A 78 -9.23 -11.14 -1.32
N LYS A 79 -8.12 -10.64 -0.75
CA LYS A 79 -7.26 -11.40 0.18
C LYS A 79 -7.87 -11.55 1.60
N GLY A 80 -9.05 -11.00 1.84
CA GLY A 80 -9.76 -11.09 3.12
C GLY A 80 -9.20 -10.17 4.20
N VAL A 81 -8.66 -9.01 3.81
CA VAL A 81 -8.14 -8.01 4.75
C VAL A 81 -8.89 -6.68 4.61
N SER A 82 -8.95 -5.89 5.68
CA SER A 82 -9.63 -4.60 5.71
C SER A 82 -8.60 -3.46 5.69
N PRO A 83 -8.38 -2.77 4.54
CA PRO A 83 -7.37 -1.75 4.41
C PRO A 83 -7.70 -0.49 5.21
N ILE A 84 -6.68 0.11 5.86
CA ILE A 84 -6.79 1.42 6.52
C ILE A 84 -6.45 2.49 5.49
N ILE A 85 -7.48 3.19 4.98
CA ILE A 85 -7.30 4.24 3.98
C ILE A 85 -6.85 5.56 4.59
N GLY A 86 -5.90 6.24 3.94
CA GLY A 86 -5.50 7.62 4.24
C GLY A 86 -6.19 8.59 3.29
N ALA A 87 -7.33 9.15 3.70
CA ALA A 87 -8.08 10.09 2.88
C ALA A 87 -7.81 11.53 3.30
N THR A 88 -7.29 12.35 2.38
CA THR A 88 -7.09 13.80 2.53
C THR A 88 -8.03 14.64 1.65
N LYS A 89 -8.80 13.98 0.78
CA LYS A 89 -9.77 14.59 -0.13
C LYS A 89 -11.01 13.71 -0.21
N THR A 90 -12.17 14.30 -0.48
CA THR A 90 -13.45 13.58 -0.64
C THR A 90 -13.35 12.49 -1.71
N GLY A 91 -12.70 12.78 -2.84
CA GLY A 91 -12.50 11.79 -3.91
C GLY A 91 -11.75 10.52 -3.48
N HIS A 92 -10.87 10.59 -2.47
CA HIS A 92 -10.22 9.38 -1.93
C HIS A 92 -11.22 8.47 -1.19
N ILE A 93 -12.20 9.06 -0.52
CA ILE A 93 -13.26 8.31 0.17
C ILE A 93 -14.22 7.70 -0.87
N GLU A 94 -14.57 8.46 -1.91
CA GLU A 94 -15.41 8.00 -3.00
C GLU A 94 -14.76 6.83 -3.76
N ASP A 95 -13.47 6.93 -4.06
CA ASP A 95 -12.71 5.84 -4.68
C ASP A 95 -12.64 4.60 -3.80
N ALA A 96 -12.38 4.78 -2.50
CA ALA A 96 -12.34 3.66 -1.55
C ALA A 96 -13.70 2.97 -1.41
N ARG A 97 -14.80 3.73 -1.37
CA ARG A 97 -16.15 3.17 -1.39
C ARG A 97 -16.40 2.41 -2.70
N ALA A 98 -16.08 3.01 -3.84
CA ALA A 98 -16.31 2.37 -5.12
C ALA A 98 -15.43 1.13 -5.35
N ALA A 99 -14.31 0.99 -4.65
CA ALA A 99 -13.50 -0.21 -4.67
C ALA A 99 -14.24 -1.44 -4.09
N THR A 100 -15.22 -1.23 -3.20
CA THR A 100 -16.03 -2.34 -2.65
C THR A 100 -16.97 -2.98 -3.69
N ASP A 101 -17.23 -2.28 -4.78
CA ASP A 101 -18.07 -2.76 -5.88
C ASP A 101 -17.26 -3.49 -6.98
N VAL A 102 -15.92 -3.45 -6.89
CA VAL A 102 -15.03 -4.12 -7.85
C VAL A 102 -14.84 -5.58 -7.47
N VAL A 103 -15.26 -6.47 -8.35
CA VAL A 103 -15.07 -7.92 -8.21
C VAL A 103 -13.92 -8.33 -9.14
N LEU A 104 -12.82 -8.79 -8.57
CA LEU A 104 -11.68 -9.34 -9.30
C LEU A 104 -11.90 -10.83 -9.55
N SER A 105 -11.68 -11.27 -10.79
CA SER A 105 -11.62 -12.68 -11.14
C SER A 105 -10.32 -13.34 -10.64
N GLU A 106 -10.25 -14.67 -10.71
CA GLU A 106 -9.00 -15.40 -10.44
C GLU A 106 -7.90 -14.97 -11.42
N ASP A 107 -8.23 -14.79 -12.69
CA ASP A 107 -7.29 -14.33 -13.73
C ASP A 107 -6.76 -12.92 -13.42
N ASP A 108 -7.60 -12.00 -12.90
CA ASP A 108 -7.16 -10.68 -12.49
C ASP A 108 -6.18 -10.77 -11.31
N ILE A 109 -6.46 -11.62 -10.33
CA ILE A 109 -5.60 -11.81 -9.16
C ILE A 109 -4.25 -12.40 -9.59
N ASP A 110 -4.26 -13.42 -10.44
CA ASP A 110 -3.05 -14.04 -10.97
C ASP A 110 -2.23 -13.03 -11.76
N HIS A 111 -2.88 -12.19 -12.59
CA HIS A 111 -2.21 -11.13 -13.33
C HIS A 111 -1.57 -10.09 -12.39
N LEU A 112 -2.25 -9.67 -11.33
CA LEU A 112 -1.74 -8.71 -10.36
C LEU A 112 -0.55 -9.25 -9.55
N GLU A 113 -0.43 -10.56 -9.39
CA GLU A 113 0.58 -11.22 -8.57
C GLU A 113 1.75 -11.79 -9.37
N GLN A 114 1.64 -11.91 -10.71
CA GLN A 114 2.63 -12.56 -11.56
C GLN A 114 4.02 -11.93 -11.49
N SER A 115 4.09 -10.60 -11.37
CA SER A 115 5.36 -9.85 -11.34
C SER A 115 5.88 -9.65 -9.92
N TYR A 116 5.17 -10.15 -8.89
CA TYR A 116 5.61 -9.99 -7.51
C TYR A 116 6.87 -10.80 -7.21
N THR A 117 7.88 -10.10 -6.71
CA THR A 117 9.11 -10.73 -6.21
C THR A 117 9.27 -10.43 -4.73
N PRO A 118 9.43 -11.46 -3.86
CA PRO A 118 9.69 -11.24 -2.44
C PRO A 118 10.94 -10.39 -2.23
N ARG A 119 10.84 -9.42 -1.35
CA ARG A 119 11.95 -8.53 -0.97
C ARG A 119 12.39 -8.80 0.47
N PRO A 120 13.66 -8.56 0.79
CA PRO A 120 14.09 -8.48 2.18
C PRO A 120 13.22 -7.48 2.96
N PHE A 121 13.05 -7.74 4.25
CA PHE A 121 12.36 -6.79 5.12
C PHE A 121 13.11 -5.46 5.11
N ALA A 122 12.42 -4.39 4.77
CA ALA A 122 12.98 -3.05 4.84
C ALA A 122 13.08 -2.65 6.32
N GLU A 123 14.29 -2.51 6.81
CA GLU A 123 14.51 -1.91 8.12
C GLU A 123 14.00 -0.47 8.07
N LEU A 124 13.17 -0.11 9.02
CA LEU A 124 12.73 1.28 9.14
C LEU A 124 13.97 2.14 9.44
N PRO A 125 14.08 3.35 8.85
CA PRO A 125 15.30 4.16 8.92
C PRO A 125 15.60 4.76 10.31
N TRP A 126 14.85 4.36 11.35
CA TRP A 126 15.20 4.67 12.74
C TRP A 126 16.03 3.54 13.31
N ASP A 127 17.20 3.90 13.74
CA ASP A 127 18.10 3.03 14.46
C ASP A 127 17.48 2.69 15.83
N MET A 128 16.81 1.54 15.89
CA MET A 128 16.19 1.06 17.15
C MET A 128 17.22 0.82 18.26
N ASP A 129 18.50 0.64 17.90
CA ASP A 129 19.57 0.45 18.87
C ASP A 129 19.99 1.78 19.55
N LYS A 130 19.72 2.92 18.94
CA LYS A 130 20.10 4.22 19.51
C LYS A 130 19.10 4.81 20.48
N ASN A 131 17.94 4.18 20.66
CA ASN A 131 16.89 4.65 21.59
C ASN A 131 16.60 6.17 21.46
N GLU A 132 16.73 6.70 20.25
CA GLU A 132 16.62 8.14 19.96
C GLU A 132 15.23 8.57 19.52
N ASP A 133 14.23 7.66 19.51
CA ASP A 133 12.85 8.08 19.27
C ASP A 133 12.37 8.94 20.44
N PRO A 134 12.19 10.26 20.26
CA PRO A 134 11.77 11.15 21.34
C PRO A 134 10.40 10.76 21.94
N ARG A 135 9.63 9.91 21.26
CA ARG A 135 8.35 9.40 21.74
C ARG A 135 8.52 8.25 22.73
N LEU A 136 9.69 7.59 22.74
CA LEU A 136 10.03 6.50 23.64
C LEU A 136 10.80 6.97 24.87
N LYS A 137 11.14 8.26 24.96
CA LYS A 137 11.73 8.83 26.17
C LYS A 137 10.68 8.81 27.26
N THR A 138 10.88 7.97 28.24
CA THR A 138 10.09 7.97 29.47
C THR A 138 10.17 9.39 30.06
N PRO A 139 9.05 10.05 30.38
CA PRO A 139 9.11 11.33 31.08
C PRO A 139 9.89 11.16 32.39
N GLU A 140 10.85 12.05 32.67
CA GLU A 140 11.73 12.02 33.83
C GLU A 140 10.99 12.11 35.19
N HIS A 141 9.69 11.94 35.21
CA HIS A 141 8.83 12.14 36.37
C HIS A 141 8.18 10.85 36.92
N PHE A 142 8.66 9.67 36.50
CA PHE A 142 8.24 8.40 37.08
C PHE A 142 9.37 7.78 37.93
N GLU A 143 9.87 8.51 38.91
CA GLU A 143 10.53 7.96 40.11
C GLU A 143 9.60 8.09 41.33
#